data_3c9fdc7a90c954283f1bac6a20a4ef5d
#
_entry.id   3c9fdc7a90c954283f1bac6a20a4ef5d
#
_cell.length_a   1.000
_cell.length_b   1.000
_cell.length_c   1.000
_cell.angle_alpha   90.00
_cell.angle_beta   90.00
_cell.angle_gamma   90.00
#
_symmetry.space_group_name_H-M   'P 1'
#
loop_
_entity.id
_entity.type
_entity.pdbx_description
1 polymer ?
#
loop_
_entity_poly.entity_id
_entity_poly.type
_entity_poly.pdbx_seq_one_letter_code
_entity_poly.pdbx_strand_id
1 'polypeptide(L)'
;YEMGVVNAVVDHAELEKTGVEWGAEILGKSPQAVRMLKFAFNAVDDGLVGQQIFAGEATRLAYGTAEAAEGRDSFLEKRDADWSPFPWHY
;
A
#
# COMPACT_ATOMS: atom_id res chain seq x y z
N TYR A 1 -9.11 -27.95 -3.16
CA TYR A 1 -9.92 -27.17 -2.23
C TYR A 1 -9.79 -27.71 -0.79
N GLU A 2 -10.16 -28.95 -0.54
CA GLU A 2 -10.12 -29.56 0.81
C GLU A 2 -8.74 -29.53 1.48
N MET A 3 -7.67 -29.59 0.71
CA MET A 3 -6.29 -29.49 1.18
C MET A 3 -5.86 -28.03 1.43
N GLY A 4 -6.66 -27.03 1.15
CA GLY A 4 -6.35 -25.62 1.32
C GLY A 4 -5.38 -25.02 0.26
N VAL A 5 -5.11 -25.73 -0.84
CA VAL A 5 -4.20 -25.28 -1.90
C VAL A 5 -4.84 -24.21 -2.78
N VAL A 6 -6.14 -24.31 -3.00
CA VAL A 6 -6.92 -23.37 -3.81
C VAL A 6 -8.15 -22.87 -3.05
N ASN A 7 -8.56 -21.64 -3.30
CA ASN A 7 -9.69 -21.01 -2.61
C ASN A 7 -11.06 -21.46 -3.16
N ALA A 8 -11.13 -21.79 -4.44
CA ALA A 8 -12.32 -22.29 -5.08
C ALA A 8 -11.99 -23.27 -6.20
N VAL A 9 -12.92 -24.16 -6.49
CA VAL A 9 -12.90 -25.03 -7.65
C VAL A 9 -14.21 -24.79 -8.39
N VAL A 10 -14.14 -24.46 -9.67
CA VAL A 10 -15.28 -24.14 -10.53
C VAL A 10 -15.15 -24.87 -11.86
N ASP A 11 -16.25 -25.02 -12.59
CA ASP A 11 -16.21 -25.55 -13.94
C ASP A 11 -15.34 -24.66 -14.85
N HIS A 12 -14.66 -25.29 -15.82
CA HIS A 12 -13.76 -24.58 -16.73
C HIS A 12 -14.44 -23.40 -17.44
N ALA A 13 -15.71 -23.56 -17.82
CA ALA A 13 -16.48 -22.50 -18.48
C ALA A 13 -16.77 -21.29 -17.58
N GLU A 14 -16.74 -21.45 -16.26
CA GLU A 14 -16.99 -20.39 -15.28
C GLU A 14 -15.70 -19.77 -14.72
N LEU A 15 -14.54 -20.29 -15.06
CA LEU A 15 -13.26 -19.89 -14.45
C LEU A 15 -12.97 -18.41 -14.64
N GLU A 16 -13.06 -17.90 -15.85
CA GLU A 16 -12.78 -16.50 -16.17
C GLU A 16 -13.79 -15.57 -15.46
N LYS A 17 -15.07 -15.90 -15.52
CA LYS A 17 -16.13 -15.13 -14.86
C LYS A 17 -15.90 -15.04 -13.36
N THR A 18 -15.64 -16.17 -12.71
CA THR A 18 -15.34 -16.21 -11.26
C THR A 18 -14.12 -15.38 -10.91
N GLY A 19 -13.05 -15.45 -11.73
CA GLY A 19 -11.86 -14.65 -11.54
C GLY A 19 -12.13 -13.14 -11.64
N VAL A 20 -12.94 -12.73 -12.61
CA VAL A 20 -13.36 -11.32 -12.78
C VAL A 20 -14.21 -10.84 -11.61
N GLU A 21 -15.14 -11.66 -11.12
CA GLU A 21 -15.97 -11.33 -9.96
C GLU A 21 -15.11 -11.11 -8.71
N TRP A 22 -14.13 -11.97 -8.46
CA TRP A 22 -13.18 -11.80 -7.34
C TRP A 22 -12.31 -10.55 -7.52
N GLY A 23 -11.86 -10.28 -8.74
CA GLY A 23 -11.14 -9.06 -9.07
C GLY A 23 -11.97 -7.80 -8.76
N ALA A 24 -13.24 -7.81 -9.12
CA ALA A 24 -14.18 -6.72 -8.84
C ALA A 24 -14.40 -6.52 -7.33
N GLU A 25 -14.48 -7.61 -6.56
CA GLU A 25 -14.58 -7.54 -5.10
C GLU A 25 -13.32 -6.88 -4.47
N ILE A 26 -12.13 -7.24 -4.95
CA ILE A 26 -10.88 -6.62 -4.51
C ILE A 26 -10.84 -5.13 -4.88
N LEU A 27 -11.26 -4.78 -6.09
CA LEU A 27 -11.33 -3.38 -6.54
C LEU A 27 -12.33 -2.53 -5.73
N GLY A 28 -13.29 -3.15 -5.07
CA GLY A 28 -14.19 -2.48 -4.13
C GLY A 28 -13.55 -2.09 -2.79
N LYS A 29 -12.28 -2.46 -2.55
CA LYS A 29 -11.54 -2.14 -1.32
C LYS A 29 -10.67 -0.89 -1.52
N SER A 30 -10.16 -0.32 -0.43
CA SER A 30 -9.24 0.81 -0.49
C SER A 30 -7.98 0.46 -1.32
N PRO A 31 -7.67 1.20 -2.41
CA PRO A 31 -6.48 0.95 -3.22
C PRO A 31 -5.17 1.00 -2.42
N GLN A 32 -5.09 1.91 -1.45
CA GLN A 32 -3.94 2.03 -0.56
C GLN A 32 -3.79 0.79 0.32
N ALA A 33 -4.88 0.34 0.94
CA ALA A 33 -4.86 -0.85 1.80
C ALA A 33 -4.45 -2.10 1.00
N VAL A 34 -4.99 -2.27 -0.20
CA VAL A 34 -4.65 -3.42 -1.08
C VAL A 34 -3.15 -3.40 -1.44
N ARG A 35 -2.59 -2.25 -1.80
CA ARG A 35 -1.15 -2.13 -2.10
C ARG A 35 -0.28 -2.42 -0.89
N MET A 36 -0.61 -1.86 0.28
CA MET A 36 0.15 -2.08 1.50
C MET A 36 0.14 -3.55 1.93
N LEU A 37 -1.02 -4.21 1.84
CA LEU A 37 -1.12 -5.65 2.10
C LEU A 37 -0.27 -6.47 1.13
N LYS A 38 -0.29 -6.16 -0.16
CA LYS A 38 0.53 -6.85 -1.15
C LYS A 38 2.03 -6.73 -0.84
N PHE A 39 2.50 -5.54 -0.51
CA PHE A 39 3.90 -5.33 -0.12
C PHE A 39 4.26 -6.07 1.17
N ALA A 40 3.37 -6.07 2.15
CA ALA A 40 3.60 -6.78 3.41
C ALA A 40 3.73 -8.29 3.20
N PHE A 41 2.86 -8.89 2.38
CA PHE A 41 2.93 -10.32 2.07
C PHE A 41 4.17 -10.71 1.26
N ASN A 42 4.62 -9.85 0.37
CA ASN A 42 5.78 -10.14 -0.49
C ASN A 42 7.12 -9.80 0.20
N ALA A 43 7.13 -9.04 1.28
CA ALA A 43 8.35 -8.52 1.91
C ALA A 43 9.35 -9.62 2.30
N VAL A 44 8.88 -10.80 2.68
CA VAL A 44 9.73 -11.94 3.07
C VAL A 44 10.46 -12.52 1.85
N ASP A 45 9.76 -12.65 0.73
CA ASP A 45 10.29 -13.28 -0.49
C ASP A 45 11.12 -12.30 -1.34
N ASP A 46 10.75 -11.03 -1.33
CA ASP A 46 11.41 -9.99 -2.14
C ASP A 46 12.69 -9.43 -1.50
N GLY A 47 12.96 -9.73 -0.23
CA GLY A 47 14.18 -9.34 0.47
C GLY A 47 14.44 -7.82 0.43
N LEU A 48 15.68 -7.40 0.12
CA LEU A 48 16.05 -5.98 0.07
C LEU A 48 15.30 -5.20 -1.02
N VAL A 49 14.96 -5.83 -2.13
CA VAL A 49 14.14 -5.21 -3.19
C VAL A 49 12.74 -4.93 -2.66
N GLY A 50 12.14 -5.86 -1.94
CA GLY A 50 10.84 -5.68 -1.29
C GLY A 50 10.84 -4.54 -0.28
N GLN A 51 11.88 -4.43 0.52
CA GLN A 51 12.06 -3.31 1.45
C GLN A 51 12.16 -1.96 0.73
N GLN A 52 12.90 -1.89 -0.37
CA GLN A 52 13.02 -0.68 -1.17
C GLN A 52 11.67 -0.25 -1.79
N ILE A 53 10.91 -1.19 -2.31
CA ILE A 53 9.58 -0.94 -2.86
C ILE A 53 8.64 -0.45 -1.75
N PHE A 54 8.64 -1.10 -0.60
CA PHE A 54 7.85 -0.68 0.57
C PHE A 54 8.23 0.73 1.05
N ALA A 55 9.53 1.03 1.15
CA ALA A 55 10.02 2.35 1.53
C ALA A 55 9.59 3.44 0.53
N GLY A 56 9.58 3.12 -0.77
CA GLY A 56 9.07 4.01 -1.81
C GLY A 56 7.57 4.32 -1.63
N GLU A 57 6.76 3.32 -1.32
CA GLU A 57 5.33 3.53 -1.05
C GLU A 57 5.09 4.30 0.25
N ALA A 58 5.84 4.01 1.30
CA ALA A 58 5.78 4.77 2.56
C ALA A 58 6.16 6.24 2.36
N THR A 59 7.20 6.51 1.59
CA THR A 59 7.60 7.87 1.20
C THR A 59 6.50 8.59 0.41
N ARG A 60 5.89 7.90 -0.56
CA ARG A 60 4.77 8.45 -1.32
C ARG A 60 3.60 8.86 -0.41
N LEU A 61 3.29 8.06 0.59
CA LEU A 61 2.24 8.37 1.57
C LEU A 61 2.64 9.56 2.46
N ALA A 62 3.90 9.61 2.88
CA ALA A 62 4.43 10.71 3.68
C ALA A 62 4.31 12.06 2.97
N TYR A 63 4.57 12.12 1.66
CA TYR A 63 4.40 13.36 0.87
C TYR A 63 2.97 13.90 0.82
N GLY A 64 1.98 13.10 1.15
CA GLY A 64 0.58 13.52 1.26
C GLY A 64 0.20 14.10 2.62
N THR A 65 1.14 14.24 3.56
CA THR A 65 0.86 14.71 4.94
C THR A 65 1.04 16.23 5.09
N ALA A 66 0.42 16.79 6.14
CA ALA A 66 0.64 18.18 6.53
C ALA A 66 2.09 18.44 6.94
N GLU A 67 2.77 17.45 7.52
CA GLU A 67 4.20 17.52 7.86
C GLU A 67 5.07 17.72 6.62
N ALA A 68 4.81 16.99 5.54
CA ALA A 68 5.52 17.20 4.28
C ALA A 68 5.21 18.55 3.63
N ALA A 69 3.98 19.05 3.79
CA ALA A 69 3.62 20.39 3.34
C ALA A 69 4.40 21.47 4.09
N GLU A 70 4.53 21.36 5.43
CA GLU A 70 5.35 22.26 6.24
C GLU A 70 6.81 22.24 5.77
N GLY A 71 7.41 21.06 5.55
CA GLY A 71 8.77 20.95 5.05
C GLY A 71 8.99 21.64 3.70
N ARG A 72 8.04 21.50 2.78
CA ARG A 72 8.07 22.17 1.48
C ARG A 72 7.93 23.70 1.62
N ASP A 73 6.91 24.11 2.36
CA ASP A 73 6.52 25.51 2.43
C ASP A 73 7.57 26.33 3.20
N SER A 74 8.10 25.81 4.29
CA SER A 74 9.22 26.45 5.01
C SER A 74 10.43 26.68 4.11
N PHE A 75 10.78 25.69 3.27
CA PHE A 75 11.88 25.82 2.30
C PHE A 75 11.61 26.92 1.27
N LEU A 76 10.40 26.97 0.71
CA LEU A 76 10.02 27.99 -0.28
C LEU A 76 9.96 29.40 0.33
N GLU A 77 9.50 29.51 1.56
CA GLU A 77 9.39 30.77 2.32
C GLU A 77 10.72 31.20 2.97
N LYS A 78 11.75 30.37 2.87
CA LYS A 78 13.09 30.59 3.47
C LYS A 78 13.06 30.87 4.97
N ARG A 79 12.24 30.13 5.67
CA ARG A 79 12.10 30.10 7.13
C ARG A 79 12.46 28.73 7.68
N ASP A 80 12.70 28.65 8.97
CA ASP A 80 12.82 27.37 9.67
C ASP A 80 11.47 26.64 9.68
N ALA A 81 11.51 25.32 9.55
CA ALA A 81 10.31 24.48 9.63
C ALA A 81 9.84 24.37 11.10
N ASP A 82 8.53 24.51 11.31
CA ASP A 82 7.92 24.30 12.60
C ASP A 82 7.37 22.88 12.69
N TRP A 83 8.11 22.01 13.36
CA TRP A 83 7.71 20.61 13.59
C TRP A 83 6.91 20.43 14.88
N SER A 84 6.68 21.48 15.68
CA SER A 84 6.01 21.38 16.96
C SER A 84 4.57 20.83 16.90
N PRO A 85 3.78 21.06 15.83
CA PRO A 85 2.45 20.47 15.71
C PRO A 85 2.44 18.96 15.43
N PHE A 86 3.60 18.37 15.06
CA PHE A 86 3.67 16.98 14.60
C PHE A 86 4.28 16.08 15.68
N PRO A 87 3.62 14.95 16.00
CA PRO A 87 4.14 14.06 17.04
C PRO A 87 5.33 13.24 16.53
N TRP A 88 6.35 13.12 17.39
CA TRP A 88 7.51 12.26 17.16
C TRP A 88 7.27 10.79 17.51
N HIS A 89 6.16 10.50 18.13
CA HIS A 89 5.80 9.14 18.55
C HIS A 89 4.27 9.02 18.65
N TYR A 90 3.79 7.81 18.51
CA TYR A 90 2.37 7.46 18.65
C TYR A 90 2.10 6.79 19.97
#